data_e124a87fba902d0eae203d927694cc3b
#
_entry.id   e124a87fba902d0eae203d927694cc3b
#
_cell.length_a   1.000
_cell.length_b   1.000
_cell.length_c   1.000
_cell.angle_alpha   90.00
_cell.angle_beta   90.00
_cell.angle_gamma   90.00
#
_symmetry.space_group_name_H-M   'P 1'
#
loop_
_entity.id
_entity.type
_entity.pdbx_description
1 polymer ?
#
loop_
_entity_poly.entity_id
_entity_poly.type
_entity_poly.pdbx_seq_one_letter_code
_entity_poly.pdbx_strand_id
1 'polypeptide(L)'
;FRDVIFYSLLLSLMIPEIIALLPHLLIIRGNIFPLPFGPSWMNSLQGLTVPFFGNVFIIFLLRQYIKKIPNELWDAARMDGASHFYFLRKVVIPMSMPIIVTVSLFAFILAWNSFAWPLLILTKEDWFPVTVSIYSFIREAGTQYNLLMAASLISIFPVLLLYFFTQRLFLESISNFGLKQ
;
A
#
# COMPACT_ATOMS: atom_id res chain seq x y z
N PHE A 1 -14.53 21.00 7.26
CA PHE A 1 -13.08 20.92 6.96
C PHE A 1 -12.62 19.47 6.73
N ARG A 2 -12.96 18.52 7.62
CA ARG A 2 -12.57 17.08 7.54
C ARG A 2 -13.03 16.42 6.23
N ASP A 3 -14.27 16.67 5.81
CA ASP A 3 -14.83 16.09 4.60
C ASP A 3 -14.26 16.73 3.32
N VAL A 4 -13.93 18.02 3.34
CA VAL A 4 -13.26 18.69 2.22
C VAL A 4 -11.90 18.05 1.95
N ILE A 5 -11.07 17.85 2.99
CA ILE A 5 -9.78 17.18 2.85
C ILE A 5 -9.96 15.76 2.28
N PHE A 6 -10.94 15.02 2.79
CA PHE A 6 -11.21 13.67 2.32
C PHE A 6 -11.64 13.63 0.84
N TYR A 7 -12.54 14.49 0.42
CA TYR A 7 -12.95 14.56 -0.98
C TYR A 7 -11.80 15.03 -1.89
N SER A 8 -10.96 15.96 -1.43
CA SER A 8 -9.74 16.34 -2.17
C SER A 8 -8.78 15.18 -2.37
N LEU A 9 -8.62 14.33 -1.35
CA LEU A 9 -7.83 13.10 -1.49
C LEU A 9 -8.46 12.14 -2.50
N LEU A 10 -9.79 11.97 -2.47
CA LEU A 10 -10.47 11.09 -3.44
C LEU A 10 -10.35 11.58 -4.88
N LEU A 11 -10.31 12.89 -5.11
CA LEU A 11 -10.08 13.45 -6.45
C LEU A 11 -8.72 13.02 -7.02
N SER A 12 -7.71 12.80 -6.17
CA SER A 12 -6.41 12.29 -6.64
C SER A 12 -6.46 10.88 -7.22
N LEU A 13 -7.44 10.05 -6.83
CA LEU A 13 -7.64 8.72 -7.43
C LEU A 13 -8.10 8.78 -8.89
N MET A 14 -8.61 9.91 -9.34
CA MET A 14 -9.02 10.09 -10.74
C MET A 14 -7.82 10.28 -11.67
N ILE A 15 -6.63 10.57 -11.11
CA ILE A 15 -5.39 10.73 -11.87
C ILE A 15 -4.79 9.34 -12.08
N PRO A 16 -4.65 8.86 -13.33
CA PRO A 16 -3.98 7.59 -13.61
C PRO A 16 -2.54 7.59 -13.06
N GLU A 17 -2.17 6.53 -12.34
CA GLU A 17 -0.85 6.41 -11.71
C GLU A 17 0.30 6.60 -12.71
N ILE A 18 0.14 6.11 -13.94
CA ILE A 18 1.16 6.23 -14.99
C ILE A 18 1.51 7.70 -15.30
N ILE A 19 0.55 8.61 -15.22
CA ILE A 19 0.76 10.05 -15.45
C ILE A 19 1.56 10.66 -14.28
N ALA A 20 1.35 10.16 -13.07
CA ALA A 20 2.02 10.66 -11.87
C ALA A 20 3.49 10.19 -11.76
N LEU A 21 3.90 9.14 -12.49
CA LEU A 21 5.26 8.60 -12.42
C LEU A 21 6.33 9.63 -12.75
N LEU A 22 6.15 10.38 -13.83
CA LEU A 22 7.14 11.39 -14.26
C LEU A 22 7.28 12.55 -13.27
N PRO A 23 6.20 13.22 -12.81
CA PRO A 23 6.29 14.21 -11.74
C PRO A 23 6.95 13.69 -10.46
N HIS A 24 6.59 12.48 -10.00
CA HIS A 24 7.23 11.87 -8.83
C HIS A 24 8.75 11.67 -9.04
N LEU A 25 9.16 11.19 -10.22
CA LEU A 25 10.57 11.02 -10.56
C LEU A 25 11.34 12.34 -10.50
N LEU A 26 10.76 13.43 -11.05
CA LEU A 26 11.37 14.75 -11.04
C LEU A 26 11.51 15.31 -9.62
N ILE A 27 10.52 15.09 -8.76
CA ILE A 27 10.58 15.49 -7.34
C ILE A 27 11.70 14.72 -6.62
N ILE A 28 11.78 13.39 -6.82
CA ILE A 28 12.77 12.55 -6.15
C ILE A 28 14.19 12.82 -6.62
N ARG A 29 14.36 13.20 -7.88
CA ARG A 29 15.64 13.66 -8.42
C ARG A 29 16.09 15.00 -7.85
N GLY A 30 15.21 15.76 -7.22
CA GLY A 30 15.49 17.12 -6.72
C GLY A 30 15.52 18.17 -7.84
N ASN A 31 15.02 17.88 -9.03
CA ASN A 31 15.12 18.78 -10.19
C ASN A 31 14.05 19.89 -10.23
N ILE A 32 12.92 19.73 -9.53
CA ILE A 32 11.81 20.71 -9.56
C ILE A 32 11.72 21.50 -8.26
N PHE A 33 12.01 20.85 -7.12
CA PHE A 33 12.04 21.48 -5.81
C PHE A 33 13.26 20.94 -5.05
N PRO A 34 14.14 21.80 -4.53
CA PRO A 34 15.04 21.40 -3.48
C PRO A 34 14.18 21.09 -2.26
N LEU A 35 13.76 19.83 -2.13
CA LEU A 35 13.08 19.38 -0.92
C LEU A 35 14.03 19.64 0.25
N PRO A 36 13.53 20.18 1.40
CA PRO A 36 14.35 20.47 2.56
C PRO A 36 15.00 19.22 3.20
N PHE A 37 14.77 18.04 2.61
CA PHE A 37 15.20 16.73 3.08
C PHE A 37 16.48 16.21 2.44
N GLY A 38 17.26 17.04 1.75
CA GLY A 38 18.59 16.67 1.30
C GLY A 38 18.70 16.18 -0.15
N PRO A 39 19.77 15.44 -0.47
CA PRO A 39 20.10 15.04 -1.83
C PRO A 39 19.06 14.09 -2.44
N SER A 40 19.15 13.89 -3.75
CA SER A 40 18.32 12.97 -4.53
C SER A 40 18.04 11.64 -3.80
N TRP A 41 16.78 11.21 -3.79
CA TRP A 41 16.36 9.91 -3.24
C TRP A 41 16.46 8.77 -4.27
N MET A 42 17.14 8.99 -5.36
CA MET A 42 17.47 7.91 -6.31
C MET A 42 18.29 6.83 -5.62
N ASN A 43 18.09 5.57 -6.00
CA ASN A 43 18.79 4.41 -5.41
C ASN A 43 18.70 4.34 -3.87
N SER A 44 17.54 4.70 -3.31
CA SER A 44 17.33 4.68 -1.86
C SER A 44 16.00 4.05 -1.48
N LEU A 45 15.93 3.51 -0.25
CA LEU A 45 14.70 2.97 0.31
C LEU A 45 13.62 4.07 0.45
N GLN A 46 14.02 5.30 0.78
CA GLN A 46 13.11 6.43 0.88
C GLN A 46 12.42 6.69 -0.46
N GLY A 47 13.18 6.72 -1.55
CA GLY A 47 12.63 6.90 -2.90
C GLY A 47 11.67 5.78 -3.30
N LEU A 48 11.91 4.55 -2.85
CA LEU A 48 11.04 3.41 -3.11
C LEU A 48 9.73 3.48 -2.33
N THR A 49 9.74 3.96 -1.08
CA THR A 49 8.63 3.75 -0.13
C THR A 49 7.82 5.01 0.16
N VAL A 50 8.47 6.16 0.36
CA VAL A 50 7.80 7.39 0.85
C VAL A 50 6.68 7.87 -0.08
N PRO A 51 6.79 7.85 -1.43
CA PRO A 51 5.72 8.28 -2.31
C PRO A 51 4.41 7.49 -2.14
N PHE A 52 4.48 6.26 -1.60
CA PHE A 52 3.34 5.35 -1.47
C PHE A 52 2.76 5.26 -0.06
N PHE A 53 3.33 5.94 0.94
CA PHE A 53 2.81 5.94 2.32
C PHE A 53 1.39 6.48 2.45
N GLY A 54 1.00 7.38 1.56
CA GLY A 54 -0.32 8.00 1.54
C GLY A 54 -1.28 7.37 0.54
N ASN A 55 -1.37 6.05 0.42
CA ASN A 55 -2.30 5.41 -0.52
C ASN A 55 -3.75 5.77 -0.21
N VAL A 56 -4.35 6.58 -1.08
CA VAL A 56 -5.69 7.16 -0.88
C VAL A 56 -6.78 6.09 -0.87
N PHE A 57 -6.63 5.01 -1.64
CA PHE A 57 -7.58 3.91 -1.66
C PHE A 57 -7.61 3.18 -0.30
N ILE A 58 -6.46 2.94 0.30
CA ILE A 58 -6.36 2.34 1.64
C ILE A 58 -6.96 3.27 2.70
N ILE A 59 -6.67 4.57 2.64
CA ILE A 59 -7.26 5.58 3.52
C ILE A 59 -8.80 5.58 3.39
N PHE A 60 -9.31 5.49 2.17
CA PHE A 60 -10.75 5.42 1.90
C PHE A 60 -11.37 4.19 2.57
N LEU A 61 -10.82 3.00 2.35
CA LEU A 61 -11.36 1.76 2.91
C LEU A 61 -11.36 1.78 4.44
N LEU A 62 -10.26 2.18 5.06
CA LEU A 62 -10.15 2.30 6.52
C LEU A 62 -11.18 3.29 7.07
N ARG A 63 -11.31 4.47 6.46
CA ARG A 63 -12.27 5.48 6.90
C ARG A 63 -13.71 4.96 6.80
N GLN A 64 -14.08 4.30 5.71
CA GLN A 64 -15.43 3.76 5.54
C GLN A 64 -15.76 2.68 6.58
N TYR A 65 -14.77 1.87 6.96
CA TYR A 65 -14.95 0.88 8.00
C TYR A 65 -15.07 1.51 9.40
N ILE A 66 -14.16 2.40 9.74
CA ILE A 66 -14.13 3.07 11.06
C ILE A 66 -15.41 3.90 11.29
N LYS A 67 -15.97 4.52 10.24
CA LYS A 67 -17.25 5.24 10.34
C LYS A 67 -18.46 4.37 10.76
N LYS A 68 -18.35 3.05 10.65
CA LYS A 68 -19.42 2.13 11.09
C LYS A 68 -19.36 1.82 12.58
N ILE A 69 -18.29 2.19 13.27
CA ILE A 69 -18.16 2.02 14.72
C ILE A 69 -19.14 2.98 15.40
N PRO A 70 -20.04 2.48 16.26
CA PRO A 70 -21.03 3.32 16.94
C PRO A 70 -20.39 4.40 17.81
N ASN A 71 -20.95 5.61 17.77
CA ASN A 71 -20.46 6.74 18.57
C ASN A 71 -20.67 6.51 20.08
N GLU A 72 -21.66 5.70 20.45
CA GLU A 72 -21.99 5.33 21.84
C GLU A 72 -20.78 4.70 22.54
N LEU A 73 -19.94 3.96 21.81
CA LEU A 73 -18.71 3.39 22.37
C LEU A 73 -17.70 4.48 22.75
N TRP A 74 -17.64 5.56 21.98
CA TRP A 74 -16.81 6.71 22.30
C TRP A 74 -17.35 7.46 23.52
N ASP A 75 -18.67 7.67 23.58
CA ASP A 75 -19.31 8.37 24.68
C ASP A 75 -19.16 7.59 25.99
N ALA A 76 -19.34 6.26 25.98
CA ALA A 76 -19.07 5.40 27.11
C ALA A 76 -17.61 5.48 27.58
N ALA A 77 -16.66 5.36 26.65
CA ALA A 77 -15.23 5.45 26.97
C ALA A 77 -14.84 6.80 27.59
N ARG A 78 -15.48 7.90 27.14
CA ARG A 78 -15.28 9.23 27.74
C ARG A 78 -15.80 9.32 29.17
N MET A 79 -16.95 8.70 29.46
CA MET A 79 -17.45 8.65 30.83
C MET A 79 -16.50 7.88 31.74
N ASP A 80 -15.85 6.86 31.24
CA ASP A 80 -14.81 6.09 31.93
C ASP A 80 -13.44 6.83 32.01
N GLY A 81 -13.34 8.07 31.50
CA GLY A 81 -12.14 8.87 31.54
C GLY A 81 -11.06 8.50 30.49
N ALA A 82 -11.43 7.73 29.46
CA ALA A 82 -10.49 7.30 28.42
C ALA A 82 -10.03 8.47 27.54
N SER A 83 -8.73 8.55 27.29
CA SER A 83 -8.16 9.46 26.30
C SER A 83 -8.44 9.00 24.86
N HIS A 84 -8.35 9.91 23.88
CA HIS A 84 -8.50 9.59 22.46
C HIS A 84 -7.53 8.48 22.00
N PHE A 85 -6.28 8.53 22.49
CA PHE A 85 -5.27 7.54 22.13
C PHE A 85 -5.57 6.17 22.75
N TYR A 86 -6.06 6.15 23.99
CA TYR A 86 -6.50 4.91 24.64
C TYR A 86 -7.67 4.27 23.89
N PHE A 87 -8.68 5.06 23.51
CA PHE A 87 -9.82 4.60 22.72
C PHE A 87 -9.39 4.06 21.36
N LEU A 88 -8.51 4.79 20.64
CA LEU A 88 -7.97 4.32 19.36
C LEU A 88 -7.32 2.94 19.52
N ARG A 89 -6.44 2.79 20.51
CA ARG A 89 -5.64 1.56 20.69
C ARG A 89 -6.45 0.38 21.21
N LYS A 90 -7.41 0.63 22.11
CA LYS A 90 -8.14 -0.42 22.84
C LYS A 90 -9.50 -0.77 22.23
N VAL A 91 -10.08 0.13 21.46
CA VAL A 91 -11.41 -0.09 20.86
C VAL A 91 -11.33 -0.06 19.34
N VAL A 92 -10.89 1.06 18.74
CA VAL A 92 -10.96 1.25 17.27
C VAL A 92 -10.05 0.26 16.54
N ILE A 93 -8.78 0.13 16.93
CA ILE A 93 -7.84 -0.78 16.25
C ILE A 93 -8.30 -2.24 16.36
N PRO A 94 -8.63 -2.81 17.54
CA PRO A 94 -9.11 -4.18 17.63
C PRO A 94 -10.38 -4.44 16.82
N MET A 95 -11.36 -3.54 16.87
CA MET A 95 -12.58 -3.67 16.09
C MET A 95 -12.34 -3.54 14.60
N SER A 96 -11.30 -2.83 14.18
CA SER A 96 -10.93 -2.64 12.79
C SER A 96 -9.92 -3.67 12.26
N MET A 97 -9.54 -4.67 13.07
CA MET A 97 -8.55 -5.67 12.64
C MET A 97 -8.89 -6.36 11.32
N PRO A 98 -10.14 -6.75 11.02
CA PRO A 98 -10.46 -7.38 9.73
C PRO A 98 -10.11 -6.50 8.54
N ILE A 99 -10.45 -5.21 8.58
CA ILE A 99 -10.11 -4.29 7.50
C ILE A 99 -8.62 -3.96 7.47
N ILE A 100 -7.96 -3.83 8.63
CA ILE A 100 -6.52 -3.58 8.71
C ILE A 100 -5.75 -4.72 8.02
N VAL A 101 -6.10 -5.97 8.30
CA VAL A 101 -5.49 -7.13 7.63
C VAL A 101 -5.76 -7.08 6.13
N THR A 102 -6.98 -6.81 5.72
CA THR A 102 -7.36 -6.72 4.31
C THR A 102 -6.55 -5.66 3.56
N VAL A 103 -6.48 -4.43 4.07
CA VAL A 103 -5.73 -3.36 3.40
C VAL A 103 -4.22 -3.58 3.45
N SER A 104 -3.71 -4.24 4.49
CA SER A 104 -2.29 -4.64 4.57
C SER A 104 -1.92 -5.64 3.49
N LEU A 105 -2.82 -6.59 3.19
CA LEU A 105 -2.66 -7.52 2.08
C LEU A 105 -2.66 -6.81 0.73
N PHE A 106 -3.61 -5.90 0.51
CA PHE A 106 -3.62 -5.08 -0.70
C PHE A 106 -2.32 -4.28 -0.85
N ALA A 107 -1.87 -3.61 0.23
CA ALA A 107 -0.62 -2.87 0.22
C ALA A 107 0.58 -3.77 -0.12
N PHE A 108 0.63 -4.97 0.46
CA PHE A 108 1.69 -5.93 0.15
C PHE A 108 1.65 -6.37 -1.31
N ILE A 109 0.48 -6.74 -1.84
CA ILE A 109 0.34 -7.21 -3.23
C ILE A 109 0.74 -6.09 -4.21
N LEU A 110 0.31 -4.86 -3.97
CA LEU A 110 0.68 -3.70 -4.79
C LEU A 110 2.19 -3.45 -4.76
N ALA A 111 2.80 -3.45 -3.57
CA ALA A 111 4.24 -3.25 -3.42
C ALA A 111 5.05 -4.41 -4.04
N TRP A 112 4.62 -5.67 -3.81
CA TRP A 112 5.28 -6.86 -4.34
C TRP A 112 5.28 -6.89 -5.87
N ASN A 113 4.18 -6.48 -6.51
CA ASN A 113 4.05 -6.44 -7.96
C ASN A 113 4.55 -5.13 -8.58
N SER A 114 5.08 -4.20 -7.78
CA SER A 114 5.60 -2.93 -8.30
C SER A 114 6.78 -3.17 -9.23
N PHE A 115 6.70 -2.64 -10.45
CA PHE A 115 7.72 -2.80 -11.48
C PHE A 115 8.20 -1.45 -12.04
N ALA A 116 7.27 -0.64 -12.55
CA ALA A 116 7.60 0.59 -13.27
C ALA A 116 8.36 1.59 -12.39
N TRP A 117 7.91 1.78 -11.15
CA TRP A 117 8.54 2.73 -10.23
C TRP A 117 9.96 2.31 -9.83
N PRO A 118 10.22 1.10 -9.32
CA PRO A 118 11.57 0.64 -9.04
C PRO A 118 12.49 0.70 -10.25
N LEU A 119 12.00 0.34 -11.44
CA LEU A 119 12.76 0.38 -12.68
C LEU A 119 13.22 1.81 -13.04
N LEU A 120 12.42 2.83 -12.71
CA LEU A 120 12.74 4.24 -12.98
C LEU A 120 13.74 4.84 -12.00
N ILE A 121 13.71 4.43 -10.72
CA ILE A 121 14.51 5.08 -9.68
C ILE A 121 15.76 4.31 -9.26
N LEU A 122 15.81 3.01 -9.55
CA LEU A 122 16.94 2.16 -9.20
C LEU A 122 17.84 1.93 -10.42
N THR A 123 19.15 2.09 -10.22
CA THR A 123 20.19 1.79 -11.20
C THR A 123 21.19 0.74 -10.69
N LYS A 124 21.12 0.42 -9.39
CA LYS A 124 21.99 -0.58 -8.75
C LYS A 124 21.26 -1.91 -8.69
N GLU A 125 21.83 -2.96 -9.26
CA GLU A 125 21.24 -4.31 -9.32
C GLU A 125 20.97 -4.90 -7.94
N ASP A 126 21.82 -4.63 -6.95
CA ASP A 126 21.67 -5.09 -5.56
C ASP A 126 20.35 -4.62 -4.89
N TRP A 127 19.73 -3.59 -5.44
CA TRP A 127 18.48 -3.00 -4.92
C TRP A 127 17.24 -3.39 -5.71
N PHE A 128 17.41 -4.18 -6.77
CA PHE A 128 16.28 -4.53 -7.63
C PHE A 128 15.29 -5.44 -6.92
N PRO A 129 14.00 -5.07 -6.86
CA PRO A 129 12.94 -5.99 -6.47
C PRO A 129 12.88 -7.19 -7.44
N VAL A 130 12.28 -8.27 -6.99
CA VAL A 130 12.15 -9.52 -7.77
C VAL A 130 11.54 -9.26 -9.16
N THR A 131 10.54 -8.40 -9.26
CA THR A 131 9.88 -8.04 -10.53
C THR A 131 10.83 -7.38 -11.53
N VAL A 132 11.72 -6.49 -11.07
CA VAL A 132 12.74 -5.86 -11.91
C VAL A 132 13.83 -6.86 -12.25
N SER A 133 14.25 -7.70 -11.31
CA SER A 133 15.26 -8.74 -11.55
C SER A 133 14.80 -9.77 -12.58
N ILE A 134 13.54 -10.16 -12.59
CA ILE A 134 12.97 -11.05 -13.61
C ILE A 134 13.07 -10.42 -15.00
N TYR A 135 12.86 -9.12 -15.11
CA TYR A 135 12.96 -8.40 -16.38
C TYR A 135 14.37 -8.48 -16.98
N SER A 136 15.43 -8.63 -16.16
CA SER A 136 16.80 -8.76 -16.65
C SER A 136 17.05 -10.03 -17.49
N PHE A 137 16.20 -11.04 -17.39
CA PHE A 137 16.27 -12.24 -18.25
C PHE A 137 15.75 -12.01 -19.66
N ILE A 138 15.09 -10.88 -19.91
CA ILE A 138 14.69 -10.43 -21.25
C ILE A 138 15.82 -9.59 -21.81
N ARG A 139 16.58 -10.13 -22.76
CA ARG A 139 17.76 -9.47 -23.36
C ARG A 139 17.56 -9.26 -24.86
N GLU A 140 18.21 -8.24 -25.42
CA GLU A 140 18.22 -8.00 -26.87
C GLU A 140 18.81 -9.17 -27.67
N ALA A 141 19.78 -9.88 -27.09
CA ALA A 141 20.44 -11.05 -27.72
C ALA A 141 19.61 -12.35 -27.61
N GLY A 142 18.43 -12.29 -27.02
CA GLY A 142 17.53 -13.42 -26.82
C GLY A 142 17.06 -13.57 -25.38
N THR A 143 15.81 -13.94 -25.18
CA THR A 143 15.20 -14.14 -23.86
C THR A 143 15.58 -15.52 -23.30
N GLN A 144 16.06 -15.56 -22.06
CA GLN A 144 16.35 -16.81 -21.36
C GLN A 144 15.05 -17.36 -20.73
N TYR A 145 14.19 -17.96 -21.55
CA TYR A 145 12.84 -18.39 -21.14
C TYR A 145 12.84 -19.38 -19.97
N ASN A 146 13.82 -20.28 -19.89
CA ASN A 146 13.95 -21.23 -18.79
C ASN A 146 14.15 -20.53 -17.43
N LEU A 147 15.04 -19.52 -17.38
CA LEU A 147 15.29 -18.75 -16.15
C LEU A 147 14.14 -17.80 -15.86
N LEU A 148 13.58 -17.15 -16.90
CA LEU A 148 12.41 -16.29 -16.75
C LEU A 148 11.22 -17.04 -16.12
N MET A 149 10.91 -18.24 -16.61
CA MET A 149 9.82 -19.07 -16.07
C MET A 149 10.10 -19.52 -14.64
N ALA A 150 11.33 -19.98 -14.34
CA ALA A 150 11.71 -20.38 -13.01
C ALA A 150 11.63 -19.22 -12.01
N ALA A 151 12.16 -18.05 -12.35
CA ALA A 151 12.10 -16.86 -11.51
C ALA A 151 10.65 -16.37 -11.29
N SER A 152 9.81 -16.45 -12.33
CA SER A 152 8.38 -16.11 -12.24
C SER A 152 7.64 -17.04 -11.27
N LEU A 153 7.91 -18.34 -11.30
CA LEU A 153 7.34 -19.29 -10.34
C LEU A 153 7.76 -18.99 -8.90
N ILE A 154 9.02 -18.67 -8.68
CA ILE A 154 9.52 -18.28 -7.35
C ILE A 154 8.84 -16.98 -6.86
N SER A 155 8.61 -16.02 -7.76
CA SER A 155 8.00 -14.75 -7.40
C SER A 155 6.53 -14.86 -6.99
N ILE A 156 5.81 -15.88 -7.44
CA ILE A 156 4.42 -16.14 -7.04
C ILE A 156 4.33 -16.71 -5.61
N PHE A 157 5.35 -17.43 -5.17
CA PHE A 157 5.32 -18.16 -3.90
C PHE A 157 4.95 -17.32 -2.66
N PRO A 158 5.52 -16.11 -2.42
CA PRO A 158 5.15 -15.28 -1.27
C PRO A 158 3.67 -14.85 -1.29
N VAL A 159 3.12 -14.58 -2.47
CA VAL A 159 1.72 -14.18 -2.62
C VAL A 159 0.80 -15.36 -2.31
N LEU A 160 1.13 -16.57 -2.78
CA LEU A 160 0.40 -17.79 -2.46
C LEU A 160 0.45 -18.10 -0.97
N LEU A 161 1.62 -17.99 -0.34
CA LEU A 161 1.76 -18.15 1.11
C LEU A 161 0.84 -17.22 1.87
N LEU A 162 0.88 -15.92 1.57
CA LEU A 162 -0.01 -14.94 2.19
C LEU A 162 -1.49 -15.29 1.98
N TYR A 163 -1.88 -15.70 0.79
CA TYR A 163 -3.24 -16.13 0.51
C TYR A 163 -3.66 -17.27 1.44
N PHE A 164 -2.86 -18.32 1.58
CA PHE A 164 -3.18 -19.46 2.45
C PHE A 164 -3.33 -19.09 3.92
N PHE A 165 -2.52 -18.15 4.42
CA PHE A 165 -2.63 -17.68 5.80
C PHE A 165 -3.81 -16.76 6.05
N THR A 166 -4.26 -16.03 5.04
CA THR A 166 -5.26 -14.97 5.20
C THR A 166 -6.64 -15.31 4.66
N GLN A 167 -6.80 -16.42 3.90
CA GLN A 167 -8.08 -16.85 3.32
C GLN A 167 -9.21 -16.97 4.37
N ARG A 168 -8.93 -17.43 5.59
CA ARG A 168 -9.93 -17.53 6.66
C ARG A 168 -10.45 -16.16 7.08
N LEU A 169 -9.57 -15.18 7.22
CA LEU A 169 -9.94 -13.80 7.60
C LEU A 169 -10.78 -13.13 6.49
N PHE A 170 -10.52 -13.47 5.23
CA PHE A 170 -11.35 -13.03 4.10
C PHE A 170 -12.76 -13.61 4.17
N LEU A 171 -12.88 -14.90 4.41
CA LEU A 171 -14.18 -15.57 4.49
C LEU A 171 -15.02 -15.05 5.66
N GLU A 172 -14.42 -14.83 6.83
CA GLU A 172 -15.09 -14.25 8.01
C GLU A 172 -15.55 -12.81 7.76
N SER A 173 -14.77 -12.00 7.04
CA SER A 173 -15.16 -10.63 6.71
C SER A 173 -16.34 -10.58 5.72
N ILE A 174 -16.40 -11.49 4.73
CA ILE A 174 -17.48 -11.57 3.76
C ILE A 174 -18.77 -12.09 4.42
N SER A 175 -18.68 -13.11 5.28
CA SER A 175 -19.86 -13.69 5.97
C SER A 175 -20.54 -12.67 6.89
N ASN A 176 -19.77 -11.82 7.57
CA ASN A 176 -20.29 -10.74 8.43
C ASN A 176 -20.95 -9.59 7.64
N PHE A 177 -20.68 -9.47 6.34
CA PHE A 177 -21.36 -8.52 5.46
C PHE A 177 -22.64 -9.08 4.83
N GLY A 178 -22.73 -10.42 4.64
CA GLY A 178 -23.86 -11.09 3.99
C GLY A 178 -25.04 -11.42 4.90
N LEU A 179 -24.88 -11.41 6.21
CA LEU A 179 -25.91 -11.82 7.19
C LEU A 179 -26.72 -10.67 7.81
N LYS A 180 -26.61 -9.45 7.26
CA LYS A 180 -27.45 -8.31 7.66
C LYS A 180 -28.33 -7.85 6.48
N GLN A 181 -29.11 -8.75 5.94
CA GLN A 181 -30.35 -8.45 5.22
C GLN A 181 -31.52 -9.14 5.91
#